data_0060cbd0e3c9abe6ac44ed069efb54e8
#
_entry.id   0060cbd0e3c9abe6ac44ed069efb54e8
#
_cell.length_a   1.000
_cell.length_b   1.000
_cell.length_c   1.000
_cell.angle_alpha   90.00
_cell.angle_beta   90.00
_cell.angle_gamma   90.00
#
_symmetry.space_group_name_H-M   'P 1'
#
loop_
_entity.id
_entity.type
_entity.pdbx_description
1 polymer ?
#
loop_
_entity_poly.entity_id
_entity_poly.type
_entity_poly.pdbx_seq_one_letter_code
_entity_poly.pdbx_strand_id
1 'polypeptide(L)'
;MSVEIFDLLKIAHEEGKRTRIFNTERLHAWVHVYPKTGDKDDMHCHNADQTFCVLEGECTMHFPDGGKAVLGPGMVATIQGGSFYQLENTGTIPMVLMGNRSGPQDAIKHINYETRKDIKHYFRDGPLRVTEETKEFFRQKKPD
;
A
#
# COMPACT_ATOMS: atom_id res chain seq x y z
N MET A 1 -19.51 7.09 16.61
CA MET A 1 -19.42 6.37 15.31
C MET A 1 -19.23 7.36 14.21
N SER A 2 -18.33 7.07 13.29
CA SER A 2 -17.98 8.00 12.22
C SER A 2 -17.92 7.24 10.90
N VAL A 3 -18.57 7.79 9.88
CA VAL A 3 -18.49 7.31 8.50
C VAL A 3 -18.03 8.49 7.64
N GLU A 4 -16.97 8.27 6.88
CA GLU A 4 -16.47 9.26 5.94
C GLU A 4 -16.48 8.65 4.54
N ILE A 5 -16.81 9.45 3.54
CA ILE A 5 -16.92 9.02 2.15
C ILE A 5 -15.93 9.85 1.33
N PHE A 6 -15.12 9.16 0.53
CA PHE A 6 -14.10 9.79 -0.29
C PHE A 6 -14.28 9.43 -1.76
N ASP A 7 -14.15 10.43 -2.62
CA ASP A 7 -14.00 10.22 -4.06
C ASP A 7 -12.51 10.03 -4.36
N LEU A 8 -12.10 8.77 -4.51
CA LEU A 8 -10.68 8.42 -4.63
C LEU A 8 -10.04 8.95 -5.91
N LEU A 9 -10.76 8.92 -7.02
CA LEU A 9 -10.22 9.44 -8.29
C LEU A 9 -10.05 10.94 -8.24
N LYS A 10 -10.99 11.64 -7.63
CA LYS A 10 -10.87 13.08 -7.43
C LYS A 10 -9.65 13.43 -6.59
N ILE A 11 -9.46 12.74 -5.47
CA ILE A 11 -8.29 12.93 -4.60
C ILE A 11 -7.00 12.64 -5.36
N ALA A 12 -6.95 11.54 -6.09
CA ALA A 12 -5.77 11.16 -6.87
C ALA A 12 -5.41 12.22 -7.90
N HIS A 13 -6.39 12.73 -8.63
CA HIS A 13 -6.16 13.75 -9.67
C HIS A 13 -5.76 15.10 -9.08
N GLU A 14 -6.32 15.48 -7.94
CA GLU A 14 -5.98 16.74 -7.27
C GLU A 14 -4.62 16.68 -6.58
N GLU A 15 -4.32 15.60 -5.86
CA GLU A 15 -3.12 15.49 -5.04
C GLU A 15 -1.91 14.96 -5.81
N GLY A 16 -2.11 14.04 -6.75
CA GLY A 16 -1.05 13.46 -7.58
C GLY A 16 0.02 12.67 -6.81
N LYS A 17 -0.28 12.23 -5.59
CA LYS A 17 0.66 11.56 -4.69
C LYS A 17 -0.08 10.60 -3.78
N ARG A 18 0.68 9.91 -2.93
CA ARG A 18 0.10 9.06 -1.89
C ARG A 18 -0.67 9.90 -0.88
N THR A 19 -1.95 9.58 -0.71
CA THR A 19 -2.83 10.27 0.22
C THR A 19 -3.53 9.26 1.12
N ARG A 20 -3.34 9.41 2.41
CA ARG A 20 -3.96 8.53 3.39
C ARG A 20 -5.45 8.82 3.52
N ILE A 21 -6.26 7.75 3.52
CA ILE A 21 -7.71 7.81 3.60
C ILE A 21 -8.19 7.41 4.99
N PHE A 22 -7.60 6.35 5.56
CA PHE A 22 -8.04 5.77 6.83
C PHE A 22 -6.85 5.19 7.59
N ASN A 23 -6.86 5.37 8.89
CA ASN A 23 -5.78 4.84 9.71
C ASN A 23 -6.27 4.58 11.14
N THR A 24 -6.43 3.31 11.45
CA THR A 24 -6.81 2.83 12.78
C THR A 24 -5.82 1.75 13.23
N GLU A 25 -6.03 1.18 14.39
CA GLU A 25 -5.26 0.02 14.85
C GLU A 25 -5.42 -1.18 13.93
N ARG A 26 -6.57 -1.28 13.25
CA ARG A 26 -6.93 -2.47 12.47
C ARG A 26 -6.64 -2.34 10.99
N LEU A 27 -6.75 -1.14 10.46
CA LEU A 27 -6.72 -0.92 9.02
C LEU A 27 -6.05 0.39 8.67
N HIS A 28 -5.19 0.30 7.67
CA HIS A 28 -4.59 1.44 7.01
C HIS A 28 -4.97 1.42 5.53
N ALA A 29 -5.55 2.52 5.04
CA ALA A 29 -5.98 2.64 3.65
C ALA A 29 -5.50 3.96 3.05
N TRP A 30 -5.11 3.92 1.78
CA TRP A 30 -4.62 5.08 1.05
C TRP A 30 -4.93 4.97 -0.44
N VAL A 31 -4.90 6.10 -1.12
CA VAL A 31 -4.83 6.16 -2.58
C VAL A 31 -3.42 6.59 -2.98
N HIS A 32 -2.88 5.99 -4.02
CA HIS A 32 -1.50 6.25 -4.47
C HIS A 32 -1.48 6.51 -5.97
N VAL A 33 -0.67 7.49 -6.37
CA VAL A 33 -0.49 7.85 -7.78
C VAL A 33 0.97 7.64 -8.16
N TYR A 34 1.18 6.90 -9.25
CA TYR A 34 2.47 6.78 -9.93
C TYR A 34 2.33 7.53 -11.25
N PRO A 35 2.75 8.82 -11.30
CA PRO A 35 2.34 9.71 -12.39
C PRO A 35 2.96 9.41 -13.76
N LYS A 36 4.14 8.82 -13.79
CA LYS A 36 4.88 8.62 -15.04
C LYS A 36 5.07 7.14 -15.34
N THR A 37 5.08 6.81 -16.63
CA THR A 37 5.51 5.48 -17.09
C THR A 37 6.90 5.19 -16.56
N GLY A 38 7.08 4.02 -15.94
CA GLY A 38 8.34 3.60 -15.34
C GLY A 38 8.50 3.98 -13.87
N ASP A 39 7.62 4.80 -13.30
CA ASP A 39 7.62 5.05 -11.85
C ASP A 39 7.38 3.74 -11.12
N LYS A 40 8.22 3.45 -10.16
CA LYS A 40 8.18 2.20 -9.39
C LYS A 40 8.75 2.39 -8.00
N ASP A 41 8.34 1.53 -7.09
CA ASP A 41 8.95 1.40 -5.77
C ASP A 41 10.09 0.37 -5.79
N ASP A 42 10.70 0.13 -4.64
CA ASP A 42 11.68 -0.94 -4.49
C ASP A 42 10.99 -2.31 -4.35
N MET A 43 11.72 -3.38 -4.62
CA MET A 43 11.27 -4.74 -4.30
C MET A 43 11.31 -4.88 -2.78
N HIS A 44 10.13 -5.08 -2.15
CA HIS A 44 9.99 -5.06 -0.70
C HIS A 44 8.83 -5.93 -0.23
N CYS A 45 8.76 -6.14 1.07
CA CYS A 45 7.58 -6.72 1.71
C CYS A 45 7.20 -5.93 2.96
N HIS A 46 6.00 -6.17 3.42
CA HIS A 46 5.51 -5.67 4.70
C HIS A 46 5.15 -6.84 5.61
N ASN A 47 5.13 -6.60 6.90
CA ASN A 47 4.67 -7.55 7.91
C ASN A 47 3.14 -7.46 8.12
N ALA A 48 2.42 -7.12 7.08
CA ALA A 48 0.98 -6.92 7.09
C ALA A 48 0.36 -7.56 5.85
N ASP A 49 -0.86 -8.03 5.97
CA ASP A 49 -1.65 -8.44 4.83
C ASP A 49 -2.20 -7.21 4.13
N GLN A 50 -2.27 -7.24 2.81
CA GLN A 50 -2.69 -6.07 2.06
C GLN A 50 -3.39 -6.42 0.76
N THR A 51 -4.12 -5.44 0.23
CA THR A 51 -4.70 -5.48 -1.09
C THR A 51 -4.35 -4.22 -1.86
N PHE A 52 -4.13 -4.36 -3.16
CA PHE A 52 -4.05 -3.24 -4.08
C PHE A 52 -5.09 -3.39 -5.17
N CYS A 53 -5.92 -2.36 -5.35
CA CYS A 53 -6.90 -2.31 -6.43
C CYS A 53 -6.49 -1.18 -7.38
N VAL A 54 -6.34 -1.50 -8.66
CA VAL A 54 -6.06 -0.49 -9.68
C VAL A 54 -7.37 0.22 -10.04
N LEU A 55 -7.36 1.56 -9.95
CA LEU A 55 -8.51 2.41 -10.29
C LEU A 55 -8.38 3.01 -11.69
N GLU A 56 -7.16 3.39 -12.09
CA GLU A 56 -6.83 3.92 -13.42
C GLU A 56 -5.42 3.48 -13.81
N GLY A 57 -5.20 3.38 -15.11
CA GLY A 57 -3.89 3.06 -15.67
C GLY A 57 -3.57 1.58 -15.61
N GLU A 58 -2.29 1.27 -15.75
CA GLU A 58 -1.79 -0.10 -15.75
C GLU A 58 -0.67 -0.26 -14.73
N CYS A 59 -0.78 -1.29 -13.91
CA CYS A 59 0.22 -1.67 -12.93
C CYS A 59 0.84 -3.02 -13.31
N THR A 60 2.15 -3.09 -13.39
CA THR A 60 2.85 -4.38 -13.41
C THR A 60 3.42 -4.64 -12.02
N MET A 61 3.06 -5.77 -11.46
CA MET A 61 3.61 -6.26 -10.19
C MET A 61 4.71 -7.27 -10.50
N HIS A 62 5.93 -6.97 -10.04
CA HIS A 62 7.10 -7.83 -10.22
C HIS A 62 7.36 -8.64 -8.95
N PHE A 63 7.87 -9.85 -9.13
CA PHE A 63 8.21 -10.78 -8.05
C PHE A 63 9.70 -11.13 -8.06
N PRO A 64 10.28 -11.58 -6.92
CA PRO A 64 11.72 -11.86 -6.83
C PRO A 64 12.25 -12.91 -7.80
N ASP A 65 11.41 -13.87 -8.21
CA ASP A 65 11.78 -14.94 -9.14
C ASP A 65 11.77 -14.50 -10.62
N GLY A 66 11.52 -13.23 -10.89
CA GLY A 66 11.39 -12.69 -12.24
C GLY A 66 9.99 -12.81 -12.83
N GLY A 67 9.05 -13.43 -12.11
CA GLY A 67 7.64 -13.44 -12.48
C GLY A 67 7.02 -12.06 -12.38
N LYS A 68 5.91 -11.87 -13.09
CA LYS A 68 5.16 -10.62 -13.07
C LYS A 68 3.69 -10.84 -13.37
N ALA A 69 2.86 -9.89 -12.92
CA ALA A 69 1.44 -9.85 -13.21
C ALA A 69 1.06 -8.43 -13.62
N VAL A 70 0.18 -8.30 -14.61
CA VAL A 70 -0.32 -7.02 -15.08
C VAL A 70 -1.75 -6.82 -14.59
N LEU A 71 -1.99 -5.68 -13.93
CA LEU A 71 -3.30 -5.32 -13.40
C LEU A 71 -3.81 -4.08 -14.11
N GLY A 72 -5.06 -4.14 -14.56
CA GLY A 72 -5.80 -2.99 -15.07
C GLY A 72 -6.90 -2.55 -14.11
N PRO A 73 -7.67 -1.51 -14.49
CA PRO A 73 -8.75 -0.98 -13.66
C PRO A 73 -9.75 -2.06 -13.24
N GLY A 74 -10.08 -2.07 -11.95
CA GLY A 74 -11.00 -3.04 -11.37
C GLY A 74 -10.35 -4.35 -10.93
N MET A 75 -9.05 -4.54 -11.21
CA MET A 75 -8.31 -5.73 -10.74
C MET A 75 -7.67 -5.47 -9.37
N VAL A 76 -7.64 -6.51 -8.55
CA VAL A 76 -7.07 -6.46 -7.21
C VAL A 76 -6.01 -7.52 -7.03
N ALA A 77 -4.91 -7.16 -6.40
CA ALA A 77 -3.91 -8.09 -5.90
C ALA A 77 -4.07 -8.24 -4.39
N THR A 78 -4.00 -9.48 -3.91
CA THR A 78 -3.98 -9.79 -2.48
C THR A 78 -2.59 -10.28 -2.11
N ILE A 79 -2.01 -9.73 -1.05
CA ILE A 79 -0.62 -9.98 -0.67
C ILE A 79 -0.56 -10.31 0.81
N GLN A 80 -0.12 -11.53 1.13
CA GLN A 80 0.12 -11.91 2.51
C GLN A 80 1.40 -11.27 3.05
N GLY A 81 1.40 -10.96 4.33
CA GLY A 81 2.58 -10.42 5.02
C GLY A 81 3.83 -11.28 4.77
N GLY A 82 4.95 -10.64 4.50
CA GLY A 82 6.22 -11.30 4.18
C GLY A 82 6.43 -11.61 2.71
N SER A 83 5.44 -11.36 1.84
CA SER A 83 5.56 -11.59 0.40
C SER A 83 6.20 -10.39 -0.28
N PHE A 84 7.31 -10.61 -0.98
CA PHE A 84 8.02 -9.55 -1.70
C PHE A 84 7.39 -9.24 -3.05
N TYR A 85 7.31 -7.96 -3.38
CA TYR A 85 6.78 -7.45 -4.63
C TYR A 85 7.35 -6.07 -4.95
N GLN A 86 7.18 -5.65 -6.20
CA GLN A 86 7.46 -4.29 -6.65
C GLN A 86 6.35 -3.87 -7.61
N LEU A 87 5.86 -2.64 -7.46
CA LEU A 87 4.84 -2.06 -8.33
C LEU A 87 5.48 -1.09 -9.31
N GLU A 88 5.03 -1.12 -10.55
CA GLU A 88 5.51 -0.22 -11.60
C GLU A 88 4.35 0.27 -12.45
N ASN A 89 4.34 1.57 -12.77
CA ASN A 89 3.46 2.11 -13.81
C ASN A 89 4.01 1.70 -15.18
N THR A 90 3.35 0.77 -15.84
CA THR A 90 3.72 0.29 -17.18
C THR A 90 2.76 0.77 -18.26
N GLY A 91 1.82 1.63 -17.91
CA GLY A 91 0.89 2.24 -18.84
C GLY A 91 1.38 3.58 -19.39
N THR A 92 0.49 4.26 -20.10
CA THR A 92 0.77 5.55 -20.75
C THR A 92 0.13 6.74 -20.04
N ILE A 93 -0.65 6.47 -18.99
CA ILE A 93 -1.31 7.49 -18.16
C ILE A 93 -0.89 7.27 -16.69
N PRO A 94 -1.16 8.22 -15.78
CA PRO A 94 -0.92 8.01 -14.36
C PRO A 94 -1.60 6.74 -13.86
N MET A 95 -0.87 5.95 -13.09
CA MET A 95 -1.40 4.77 -12.43
C MET A 95 -1.96 5.18 -11.08
N VAL A 96 -3.24 4.92 -10.87
CA VAL A 96 -3.92 5.18 -9.61
C VAL A 96 -4.34 3.86 -8.98
N LEU A 97 -3.94 3.66 -7.75
CA LEU A 97 -4.35 2.48 -6.99
C LEU A 97 -4.86 2.85 -5.61
N MET A 98 -5.74 2.00 -5.08
CA MET A 98 -6.13 2.04 -3.69
C MET A 98 -5.46 0.87 -2.97
N GLY A 99 -4.77 1.17 -1.88
CA GLY A 99 -4.17 0.17 -1.01
C GLY A 99 -4.91 0.07 0.32
N ASN A 100 -5.01 -1.15 0.81
CA ASN A 100 -5.44 -1.44 2.17
C ASN A 100 -4.41 -2.34 2.82
N ARG A 101 -4.14 -2.11 4.07
CA ARG A 101 -3.15 -2.90 4.81
C ARG A 101 -3.67 -3.11 6.22
N SER A 102 -3.49 -4.32 6.75
CA SER A 102 -3.81 -4.58 8.13
C SER A 102 -2.94 -3.68 9.03
N GLY A 103 -3.57 -3.06 10.02
CA GLY A 103 -2.90 -2.08 10.88
C GLY A 103 -2.26 -2.68 12.11
N PRO A 104 -1.68 -1.85 12.96
CA PRO A 104 -1.60 -0.39 12.84
C PRO A 104 -0.41 0.06 11.97
N GLN A 105 -0.51 1.24 11.39
CA GLN A 105 0.52 1.78 10.50
C GLN A 105 1.90 1.88 11.17
N ASP A 106 1.96 2.27 12.43
CA ASP A 106 3.21 2.45 13.14
C ASP A 106 3.94 1.15 13.50
N ALA A 107 3.25 0.01 13.43
CA ALA A 107 3.84 -1.31 13.61
C ALA A 107 4.25 -1.97 12.28
N ILE A 108 3.85 -1.40 11.15
CA ILE A 108 4.16 -1.95 9.83
C ILE A 108 5.61 -1.64 9.47
N LYS A 109 6.29 -2.65 8.93
CA LYS A 109 7.66 -2.55 8.45
C LYS A 109 7.69 -2.58 6.93
N HIS A 110 8.71 -1.96 6.37
CA HIS A 110 9.00 -1.96 4.94
C HIS A 110 10.38 -2.60 4.77
N ILE A 111 10.43 -3.87 4.42
CA ILE A 111 11.66 -4.64 4.32
C ILE A 111 12.13 -4.68 2.87
N ASN A 112 13.27 -4.08 2.61
CA ASN A 112 13.89 -4.11 1.28
C ASN A 112 14.37 -5.52 0.94
N TYR A 113 14.11 -6.00 -0.26
CA TYR A 113 14.45 -7.36 -0.68
C TYR A 113 15.96 -7.61 -0.71
N GLU A 114 16.74 -6.69 -1.22
CA GLU A 114 18.18 -6.86 -1.37
C GLU A 114 18.93 -6.75 -0.04
N THR A 115 18.60 -5.74 0.75
CA THR A 115 19.31 -5.46 2.01
C THR A 115 18.71 -6.17 3.21
N ARG A 116 17.46 -6.58 3.14
CA ARG A 116 16.66 -7.17 4.23
C ARG A 116 16.51 -6.23 5.44
N LYS A 117 16.73 -4.94 5.23
CA LYS A 117 16.57 -3.91 6.26
C LYS A 117 15.21 -3.26 6.16
N ASP A 118 14.70 -2.84 7.31
CA ASP A 118 13.51 -2.01 7.41
C ASP A 118 13.86 -0.58 6.97
N ILE A 119 13.36 -0.19 5.80
CA ILE A 119 13.56 1.16 5.24
C ILE A 119 12.30 1.99 5.35
N LYS A 120 11.57 1.83 6.41
CA LYS A 120 10.29 2.46 6.66
C LYS A 120 10.33 3.98 6.47
N HIS A 121 9.53 4.47 5.53
CA HIS A 121 9.41 5.89 5.18
C HIS A 121 8.08 6.49 5.62
N TYR A 122 7.42 5.90 6.60
CA TYR A 122 6.07 6.33 6.95
C TYR A 122 6.09 7.65 7.69
N PHE A 123 5.39 8.59 7.12
CA PHE A 123 5.04 9.81 7.80
C PHE A 123 3.74 9.56 8.57
N ARG A 124 3.75 9.97 9.82
CA ARG A 124 2.56 9.89 10.65
C ARG A 124 1.74 11.15 10.45
N ASP A 125 0.85 11.12 9.48
CA ASP A 125 -0.01 12.25 9.15
C ASP A 125 -1.25 12.26 10.05
N GLY A 126 -1.05 12.53 11.32
CA GLY A 126 -2.12 12.58 12.31
C GLY A 126 -2.21 11.32 13.18
N PRO A 127 -3.08 11.36 14.19
CA PRO A 127 -3.14 10.31 15.19
C PRO A 127 -3.72 9.01 14.66
N LEU A 128 -3.23 7.89 15.17
CA LEU A 128 -3.88 6.60 15.00
C LEU A 128 -5.16 6.56 15.82
N ARG A 129 -6.22 6.06 15.22
CA ARG A 129 -7.49 5.84 15.93
C ARG A 129 -7.46 4.45 16.58
N VAL A 130 -6.67 4.32 17.62
CA VAL A 130 -6.46 3.04 18.29
C VAL A 130 -6.96 3.09 19.72
N THR A 131 -7.38 1.95 20.22
CA THR A 131 -7.64 1.75 21.64
C THR A 131 -6.61 0.79 22.20
N GLU A 132 -6.27 0.92 23.48
CA GLU A 132 -5.35 -0.01 24.15
C GLU A 132 -5.85 -1.46 24.08
N GLU A 133 -7.17 -1.64 24.12
CA GLU A 133 -7.83 -2.94 24.03
C GLU A 133 -7.50 -3.69 22.73
N THR A 134 -7.45 -2.96 21.59
CA THR A 134 -7.22 -3.58 20.29
C THR A 134 -5.75 -3.67 19.90
N LYS A 135 -4.89 -2.94 20.57
CA LYS A 135 -3.48 -2.81 20.24
C LYS A 135 -2.70 -4.14 20.24
N GLU A 136 -2.88 -4.94 21.28
CA GLU A 136 -2.25 -6.26 21.36
C GLU A 136 -2.85 -7.26 20.38
N PHE A 137 -4.16 -7.22 20.22
CA PHE A 137 -4.88 -8.15 19.34
C PHE A 137 -4.44 -8.01 17.87
N PHE A 138 -4.11 -6.80 17.42
CA PHE A 138 -3.74 -6.53 16.03
C PHE A 138 -2.24 -6.33 15.81
N ARG A 139 -1.42 -6.79 16.73
CA ARG A 139 0.04 -6.71 16.57
C ARG A 139 0.48 -7.52 15.34
N GLN A 140 1.25 -6.87 14.48
CA GLN A 140 1.76 -7.47 13.24
C GLN A 140 2.95 -8.39 13.52
N LYS A 141 3.03 -9.49 12.79
CA LYS A 141 4.23 -10.35 12.79
C LYS A 141 5.30 -9.71 11.90
N LYS A 142 6.56 -9.91 12.27
CA LYS A 142 7.67 -9.51 11.41
C LYS A 142 7.75 -10.46 10.22
N PRO A 143 8.07 -9.99 9.01
CA PRO A 143 8.38 -10.87 7.89
C PRO A 143 9.67 -11.65 8.16
N ASP A 144 9.73 -12.83 7.63
CA ASP A 144 10.88 -13.71 7.76
C ASP A 144 12.07 -13.25 6.92
#